data_8d3996917ba8ef380d8fd3fa9090e574
#
_entry.id   8d3996917ba8ef380d8fd3fa9090e574
#
_cell.length_a   1.000
_cell.length_b   1.000
_cell.length_c   1.000
_cell.angle_alpha   90.00
_cell.angle_beta   90.00
_cell.angle_gamma   90.00
#
_symmetry.space_group_name_H-M   'P 1'
#
loop_
_entity.id
_entity.type
_entity.pdbx_description
1 polymer ?
#
loop_
_entity_poly.entity_id
_entity_poly.type
_entity_poly.pdbx_seq_one_letter_code
_entity_poly.pdbx_strand_id
1 'polypeptide(L)'
;MPQRALKLKQASAVLKVEPKELQNLVQFGVVKPKRVDGTYLFDREALLAAKVAFRLKDSLGTRANVLTKLIDVFRASEKVLRKENPEYVVFNCRFSAAEEPIKLGVPFRSLGEQIEQGMGRADLYRDMPRGPKRAGWKKEFLEALSEAAKDIGELSEEEIQRTIRSYREERRMPE
;
A
#
# COMPACT_ATOMS: atom_id res chain seq x y z
N MET A 1 -10.35 23.80 -5.36
CA MET A 1 -9.71 23.36 -4.11
C MET A 1 -8.39 22.67 -4.48
N PRO A 2 -7.27 22.92 -3.81
CA PRO A 2 -6.02 22.22 -4.10
C PRO A 2 -6.25 20.73 -3.89
N GLN A 3 -5.93 19.93 -4.92
CA GLN A 3 -6.02 18.48 -4.82
C GLN A 3 -5.06 17.99 -3.74
N ARG A 4 -5.61 17.48 -2.66
CA ARG A 4 -4.85 16.92 -1.55
C ARG A 4 -4.08 15.70 -2.04
N ALA A 5 -2.77 15.70 -1.88
CA ALA A 5 -1.92 14.58 -2.21
C ALA A 5 -1.43 13.89 -0.92
N LEU A 6 -1.40 12.57 -0.92
CA LEU A 6 -1.06 11.73 0.23
C LEU A 6 0.34 11.13 0.08
N LYS A 7 1.08 11.01 1.17
CA LYS A 7 2.33 10.24 1.22
C LYS A 7 2.06 8.73 1.17
N LEU A 8 3.08 7.94 0.87
CA LEU A 8 2.98 6.48 0.67
C LEU A 8 2.20 5.77 1.79
N LYS A 9 2.50 6.03 3.07
CA LYS A 9 1.82 5.39 4.20
C LYS A 9 0.35 5.79 4.32
N GLN A 10 0.03 7.06 4.09
CA GLN A 10 -1.35 7.54 4.07
C GLN A 10 -2.13 6.92 2.90
N ALA A 11 -1.51 6.89 1.71
CA ALA A 11 -2.08 6.29 0.53
C ALA A 11 -2.35 4.78 0.72
N SER A 12 -1.41 4.03 1.29
CA SER A 12 -1.60 2.61 1.58
C SER A 12 -2.72 2.37 2.60
N ALA A 13 -2.83 3.21 3.63
CA ALA A 13 -3.91 3.13 4.61
C ALA A 13 -5.29 3.41 3.96
N VAL A 14 -5.39 4.41 3.09
CA VAL A 14 -6.62 4.71 2.33
C VAL A 14 -7.01 3.55 1.42
N LEU A 15 -6.02 2.93 0.78
CA LEU A 15 -6.23 1.78 -0.12
C LEU A 15 -6.47 0.47 0.63
N LYS A 16 -6.16 0.43 1.93
CA LYS A 16 -6.18 -0.78 2.79
C LYS A 16 -5.25 -1.87 2.27
N VAL A 17 -4.01 -1.49 1.94
CA VAL A 17 -2.95 -2.38 1.45
C VAL A 17 -1.65 -2.12 2.19
N GLU A 18 -0.74 -3.07 2.15
CA GLU A 18 0.60 -2.88 2.71
C GLU A 18 1.39 -1.81 1.94
N PRO A 19 2.13 -0.91 2.63
CA PRO A 19 2.94 0.11 1.98
C PRO A 19 3.92 -0.46 0.95
N LYS A 20 4.44 -1.66 1.20
CA LYS A 20 5.36 -2.37 0.31
C LYS A 20 4.69 -2.78 -1.00
N GLU A 21 3.44 -3.21 -0.96
CA GLU A 21 2.69 -3.58 -2.16
C GLU A 21 2.43 -2.36 -3.05
N LEU A 22 2.02 -1.23 -2.44
CA LEU A 22 1.85 0.01 -3.18
C LEU A 22 3.17 0.52 -3.77
N GLN A 23 4.27 0.42 -3.01
CA GLN A 23 5.61 0.74 -3.49
C GLN A 23 6.02 -0.13 -4.69
N ASN A 24 5.70 -1.42 -4.67
CA ASN A 24 5.97 -2.33 -5.80
C ASN A 24 5.24 -1.87 -7.06
N LEU A 25 3.94 -1.47 -6.97
CA LEU A 25 3.22 -0.94 -8.13
C LEU A 25 3.88 0.32 -8.71
N VAL A 26 4.45 1.18 -7.86
CA VAL A 26 5.20 2.35 -8.32
C VAL A 26 6.53 1.95 -8.98
N GLN A 27 7.28 1.04 -8.37
CA GLN A 27 8.57 0.56 -8.90
C GLN A 27 8.42 -0.14 -10.26
N PHE A 28 7.35 -0.89 -10.45
CA PHE A 28 7.03 -1.53 -11.73
C PHE A 28 6.35 -0.58 -12.75
N GLY A 29 6.19 0.70 -12.41
CA GLY A 29 5.60 1.69 -13.31
C GLY A 29 4.11 1.54 -13.56
N VAL A 30 3.42 0.66 -12.82
CA VAL A 30 1.96 0.46 -12.90
C VAL A 30 1.23 1.71 -12.43
N VAL A 31 1.68 2.29 -11.32
CA VAL A 31 1.15 3.54 -10.77
C VAL A 31 2.24 4.61 -10.82
N LYS A 32 1.90 5.78 -11.32
CA LYS A 32 2.85 6.89 -11.53
C LYS A 32 2.45 8.09 -10.67
N PRO A 33 2.72 8.08 -9.34
CA PRO A 33 2.44 9.22 -8.47
C PRO A 33 3.40 10.38 -8.80
N LYS A 34 3.03 11.60 -8.40
CA LYS A 34 3.94 12.74 -8.48
C LYS A 34 5.10 12.55 -7.51
N ARG A 35 6.28 13.03 -7.89
CA ARG A 35 7.46 13.00 -7.03
C ARG A 35 7.89 14.43 -6.72
N VAL A 36 7.92 14.79 -5.44
CA VAL A 36 8.34 16.10 -4.95
C VAL A 36 9.38 15.85 -3.86
N ASP A 37 10.54 16.45 -3.98
CA ASP A 37 11.66 16.32 -3.03
C ASP A 37 11.96 14.88 -2.63
N GLY A 38 12.00 13.98 -3.62
CA GLY A 38 12.25 12.57 -3.40
C GLY A 38 11.08 11.77 -2.82
N THR A 39 9.98 12.42 -2.45
CA THR A 39 8.80 11.81 -1.84
C THR A 39 7.71 11.56 -2.89
N TYR A 40 7.12 10.37 -2.87
CA TYR A 40 5.95 10.06 -3.69
C TYR A 40 4.69 10.66 -3.09
N LEU A 41 3.96 11.40 -3.90
CA LEU A 41 2.69 12.04 -3.58
C LEU A 41 1.57 11.45 -4.46
N PHE A 42 0.61 10.83 -3.81
CA PHE A 42 -0.53 10.19 -4.44
C PHE A 42 -1.72 11.15 -4.41
N ASP A 43 -2.10 11.68 -5.56
CA ASP A 43 -3.35 12.40 -5.73
C ASP A 43 -4.51 11.40 -5.92
N ARG A 44 -5.73 11.91 -6.03
CA ARG A 44 -6.93 11.09 -6.22
C ARG A 44 -6.81 10.16 -7.43
N GLU A 45 -6.23 10.64 -8.51
CA GLU A 45 -6.06 9.89 -9.76
C GLU A 45 -5.09 8.71 -9.55
N ALA A 46 -3.96 8.95 -8.91
CA ALA A 46 -2.99 7.90 -8.59
C ALA A 46 -3.58 6.86 -7.63
N LEU A 47 -4.39 7.28 -6.65
CA LEU A 47 -5.08 6.36 -5.73
C LEU A 47 -6.11 5.51 -6.45
N LEU A 48 -6.91 6.10 -7.35
CA LEU A 48 -7.89 5.37 -8.12
C LEU A 48 -7.23 4.35 -9.06
N ALA A 49 -6.17 4.75 -9.77
CA ALA A 49 -5.38 3.86 -10.60
C ALA A 49 -4.79 2.70 -9.78
N ALA A 50 -4.25 2.99 -8.58
CA ALA A 50 -3.73 1.95 -7.69
C ALA A 50 -4.83 0.98 -7.22
N LYS A 51 -6.01 1.49 -6.85
CA LYS A 51 -7.15 0.65 -6.42
C LYS A 51 -7.64 -0.26 -7.55
N VAL A 52 -7.74 0.26 -8.77
CA VAL A 52 -8.06 -0.54 -9.97
C VAL A 52 -6.96 -1.57 -10.22
N ALA A 53 -5.68 -1.20 -10.10
CA ALA A 53 -4.56 -2.11 -10.31
C ALA A 53 -4.59 -3.28 -9.32
N PHE A 54 -4.84 -3.04 -8.03
CA PHE A 54 -4.99 -4.11 -7.04
C PHE A 54 -6.15 -5.02 -7.39
N ARG A 55 -7.30 -4.46 -7.76
CA ARG A 55 -8.47 -5.24 -8.14
C ARG A 55 -8.21 -6.14 -9.35
N LEU A 56 -7.54 -5.62 -10.38
CA LEU A 56 -7.15 -6.38 -11.56
C LEU A 56 -6.11 -7.46 -11.23
N LYS A 57 -5.11 -7.13 -10.41
CA LYS A 57 -4.10 -8.08 -9.93
C LYS A 57 -4.75 -9.25 -9.20
N ASP A 58 -5.64 -8.97 -8.26
CA ASP A 58 -6.31 -10.00 -7.45
C ASP A 58 -7.24 -10.88 -8.29
N SER A 59 -7.92 -10.29 -9.30
CA SER A 59 -8.86 -11.02 -10.15
C SER A 59 -8.20 -11.85 -11.25
N LEU A 60 -7.09 -11.37 -11.83
CA LEU A 60 -6.44 -11.97 -13.00
C LEU A 60 -5.11 -12.67 -12.67
N GLY A 61 -4.52 -12.43 -11.50
CA GLY A 61 -3.18 -12.93 -11.18
C GLY A 61 -2.10 -12.44 -12.16
N THR A 62 -2.33 -11.31 -12.83
CA THR A 62 -1.51 -10.86 -13.98
C THR A 62 -0.14 -10.35 -13.57
N ARG A 63 0.83 -10.53 -14.49
CA ARG A 63 2.17 -9.96 -14.35
C ARG A 63 2.14 -8.44 -14.46
N ALA A 64 3.12 -7.77 -13.87
CA ALA A 64 3.21 -6.31 -13.80
C ALA A 64 3.15 -5.62 -15.19
N ASN A 65 3.75 -6.21 -16.22
CA ASN A 65 3.73 -5.65 -17.59
C ASN A 65 2.33 -5.59 -18.21
N VAL A 66 1.50 -6.60 -17.96
CA VAL A 66 0.09 -6.62 -18.42
C VAL A 66 -0.71 -5.60 -17.63
N LEU A 67 -0.51 -5.57 -16.32
CA LEU A 67 -1.19 -4.65 -15.43
C LEU A 67 -0.87 -3.19 -15.80
N THR A 68 0.38 -2.88 -16.14
CA THR A 68 0.78 -1.54 -16.58
C THR A 68 0.00 -1.10 -17.83
N LYS A 69 -0.13 -1.98 -18.83
CA LYS A 69 -0.90 -1.67 -20.04
C LYS A 69 -2.38 -1.39 -19.75
N LEU A 70 -3.00 -2.21 -18.90
CA LEU A 70 -4.40 -2.03 -18.52
C LEU A 70 -4.61 -0.71 -17.77
N ILE A 71 -3.70 -0.36 -16.87
CA ILE A 71 -3.79 0.90 -16.11
C ILE A 71 -3.47 2.11 -16.98
N ASP A 72 -2.57 2.03 -17.95
CA ASP A 72 -2.33 3.13 -18.89
C ASP A 72 -3.58 3.40 -19.76
N VAL A 73 -4.29 2.37 -20.23
CA VAL A 73 -5.59 2.52 -20.93
C VAL A 73 -6.64 3.14 -20.01
N PHE A 74 -6.74 2.66 -18.77
CA PHE A 74 -7.65 3.23 -17.78
C PHE A 74 -7.39 4.72 -17.55
N ARG A 75 -6.12 5.12 -17.36
CA ARG A 75 -5.74 6.52 -17.16
C ARG A 75 -6.03 7.39 -18.37
N ALA A 76 -5.83 6.89 -19.59
CA ALA A 76 -6.16 7.61 -20.81
C ALA A 76 -7.68 7.92 -20.87
N SER A 77 -8.52 7.02 -20.35
CA SER A 77 -9.98 7.16 -20.33
C SER A 77 -10.49 7.91 -19.11
N GLU A 78 -9.66 8.22 -18.12
CA GLU A 78 -10.09 8.72 -16.81
C GLU A 78 -10.92 10.01 -16.87
N LYS A 79 -10.55 10.95 -17.75
CA LYS A 79 -11.30 12.21 -17.90
C LYS A 79 -12.75 11.97 -18.33
N VAL A 80 -12.97 11.04 -19.25
CA VAL A 80 -14.30 10.66 -19.73
C VAL A 80 -15.06 9.94 -18.62
N LEU A 81 -14.41 8.96 -17.99
CA LEU A 81 -14.97 8.17 -16.89
C LEU A 81 -15.41 9.05 -15.70
N ARG A 82 -14.66 10.09 -15.40
CA ARG A 82 -15.02 11.05 -14.34
C ARG A 82 -16.27 11.86 -14.69
N LYS A 83 -16.41 12.25 -15.94
CA LYS A 83 -17.57 13.03 -16.40
C LYS A 83 -18.85 12.18 -16.41
N GLU A 84 -18.73 10.96 -16.91
CA GLU A 84 -19.86 10.04 -17.04
C GLU A 84 -20.19 9.33 -15.72
N ASN A 85 -19.22 9.18 -14.84
CA ASN A 85 -19.30 8.47 -13.56
C ASN A 85 -20.05 7.13 -13.66
N PRO A 86 -19.63 6.22 -14.54
CA PRO A 86 -20.29 4.94 -14.74
C PRO A 86 -20.23 4.09 -13.47
N GLU A 87 -21.22 3.23 -13.30
CA GLU A 87 -21.22 2.28 -12.19
C GLU A 87 -20.07 1.29 -12.33
N TYR A 88 -19.87 0.76 -13.54
CA TYR A 88 -18.81 -0.19 -13.87
C TYR A 88 -18.00 0.27 -15.08
N VAL A 89 -16.70 -0.04 -15.06
CA VAL A 89 -15.81 0.00 -16.22
C VAL A 89 -15.48 -1.42 -16.61
N VAL A 90 -15.69 -1.78 -17.89
CA VAL A 90 -15.42 -3.12 -18.38
C VAL A 90 -14.11 -3.15 -19.16
N PHE A 91 -13.16 -3.95 -18.68
CA PHE A 91 -11.93 -4.26 -19.40
C PHE A 91 -12.14 -5.50 -20.27
N ASN A 92 -11.90 -5.36 -21.56
CA ASN A 92 -11.86 -6.50 -22.48
C ASN A 92 -10.41 -6.96 -22.61
N CYS A 93 -10.05 -8.05 -21.94
CA CYS A 93 -8.72 -8.60 -21.92
C CYS A 93 -8.61 -9.78 -22.87
N ARG A 94 -7.81 -9.68 -23.92
CA ARG A 94 -7.48 -10.79 -24.82
C ARG A 94 -6.02 -11.20 -24.61
N PHE A 95 -5.80 -12.42 -24.17
CA PHE A 95 -4.46 -12.94 -23.88
C PHE A 95 -3.85 -13.68 -25.07
N SER A 96 -4.69 -14.21 -25.95
CA SER A 96 -4.31 -14.86 -27.19
C SER A 96 -5.25 -14.42 -28.32
N ALA A 97 -4.76 -14.42 -29.55
CA ALA A 97 -5.58 -14.10 -30.72
C ALA A 97 -6.66 -15.18 -31.01
N ALA A 98 -6.43 -16.40 -30.55
CA ALA A 98 -7.33 -17.55 -30.71
C ALA A 98 -8.39 -17.68 -29.60
N GLU A 99 -8.28 -16.90 -28.52
CA GLU A 99 -9.16 -16.99 -27.37
C GLU A 99 -10.23 -15.87 -27.39
N GLU A 100 -11.40 -16.18 -26.83
CA GLU A 100 -12.41 -15.16 -26.60
C GLU A 100 -11.93 -14.16 -25.54
N PRO A 101 -12.28 -12.85 -25.68
CA PRO A 101 -11.89 -11.87 -24.70
C PRO A 101 -12.58 -12.08 -23.36
N ILE A 102 -11.80 -12.08 -22.31
CA ILE A 102 -12.32 -12.06 -20.94
C ILE A 102 -12.82 -10.64 -20.61
N LYS A 103 -14.08 -10.52 -20.20
CA LYS A 103 -14.66 -9.26 -19.75
C LYS A 103 -14.56 -9.14 -18.24
N LEU A 104 -13.85 -8.14 -17.76
CA LEU A 104 -13.67 -7.86 -16.34
C LEU A 104 -14.36 -6.55 -15.95
N GLY A 105 -15.39 -6.63 -15.15
CA GLY A 105 -16.11 -5.47 -14.61
C GLY A 105 -15.41 -4.93 -13.34
N VAL A 106 -15.08 -3.64 -13.35
CA VAL A 106 -14.54 -2.93 -12.18
C VAL A 106 -15.59 -1.91 -11.72
N PRO A 107 -16.04 -1.94 -10.44
CA PRO A 107 -17.05 -1.02 -9.91
C PRO A 107 -16.48 0.38 -9.71
N PHE A 108 -16.41 1.17 -10.77
CA PHE A 108 -15.70 2.46 -10.82
C PHE A 108 -16.24 3.47 -9.81
N ARG A 109 -17.56 3.66 -9.75
CA ARG A 109 -18.21 4.61 -8.83
C ARG A 109 -17.93 4.27 -7.39
N SER A 110 -18.14 3.01 -7.01
CA SER A 110 -17.89 2.54 -5.64
C SER A 110 -16.43 2.69 -5.23
N LEU A 111 -15.46 2.39 -6.12
CA LEU A 111 -14.05 2.61 -5.83
C LEU A 111 -13.73 4.10 -5.66
N GLY A 112 -14.32 4.97 -6.46
CA GLY A 112 -14.19 6.43 -6.33
C GLY A 112 -14.68 6.93 -4.98
N GLU A 113 -15.86 6.50 -4.55
CA GLU A 113 -16.46 6.86 -3.27
C GLU A 113 -15.60 6.38 -2.08
N GLN A 114 -15.09 5.16 -2.13
CA GLN A 114 -14.19 4.61 -1.10
C GLN A 114 -12.91 5.45 -0.96
N ILE A 115 -12.35 5.92 -2.07
CA ILE A 115 -11.16 6.77 -2.07
C ILE A 115 -11.50 8.14 -1.48
N GLU A 116 -12.60 8.76 -1.87
CA GLU A 116 -13.04 10.06 -1.33
C GLU A 116 -13.20 9.98 0.20
N GLN A 117 -13.91 8.97 0.68
CA GLN A 117 -14.08 8.72 2.12
C GLN A 117 -12.75 8.49 2.82
N GLY A 118 -11.86 7.68 2.21
CA GLY A 118 -10.53 7.41 2.76
C GLY A 118 -9.66 8.66 2.81
N MET A 119 -9.67 9.47 1.76
CA MET A 119 -8.93 10.75 1.72
C MET A 119 -9.43 11.74 2.79
N GLY A 120 -10.74 11.78 3.05
CA GLY A 120 -11.30 12.59 4.14
C GLY A 120 -10.77 12.20 5.52
N ARG A 121 -10.43 10.93 5.71
CA ARG A 121 -9.88 10.39 6.96
C ARG A 121 -8.35 10.30 6.99
N ALA A 122 -7.68 10.68 5.92
CA ALA A 122 -6.22 10.52 5.78
C ALA A 122 -5.41 11.29 6.83
N ASP A 123 -5.98 12.31 7.47
CA ASP A 123 -5.34 13.04 8.58
C ASP A 123 -5.12 12.17 9.82
N LEU A 124 -5.96 11.14 10.01
CA LEU A 124 -5.81 10.18 11.11
C LEU A 124 -4.55 9.31 10.94
N TYR A 125 -4.07 9.19 9.70
CA TYR A 125 -2.85 8.44 9.37
C TYR A 125 -1.63 9.35 9.19
N ARG A 126 -1.63 10.50 9.89
CA ARG A 126 -0.48 11.41 9.86
C ARG A 126 0.76 10.65 10.25
N ASP A 127 1.76 10.63 9.36
CA ASP A 127 3.10 10.25 9.76
C ASP A 127 3.51 11.19 10.89
N MET A 128 3.59 10.66 12.11
CA MET A 128 4.28 11.42 13.15
C MET A 128 5.68 11.71 12.60
N PRO A 129 6.10 12.98 12.51
CA PRO A 129 7.46 13.27 12.11
C PRO A 129 8.34 12.45 13.05
N ARG A 130 9.29 11.71 12.50
CA ARG A 130 10.36 11.13 13.32
C ARG A 130 10.94 12.31 14.05
N GLY A 131 10.73 12.37 15.36
CA GLY A 131 11.27 13.44 16.19
C GLY A 131 12.75 13.65 15.85
N PRO A 132 13.29 14.87 15.92
CA PRO A 132 14.69 15.07 15.70
C PRO A 132 15.42 14.05 16.57
N LYS A 133 16.34 13.28 15.97
CA LYS A 133 17.14 12.31 16.72
C LYS A 133 17.85 13.10 17.80
N ARG A 134 17.45 12.89 19.06
CA ARG A 134 18.02 13.59 20.20
C ARG A 134 19.53 13.39 20.16
N ALA A 135 20.29 14.48 20.29
CA ALA A 135 21.75 14.38 20.39
C ALA A 135 22.10 13.42 21.54
N GLY A 136 22.92 12.39 21.27
CA GLY A 136 23.23 11.36 22.27
C GLY A 136 22.38 10.11 22.28
N TRP A 137 21.26 10.05 21.52
CA TRP A 137 20.36 8.88 21.48
C TRP A 137 21.06 7.55 21.19
N LYS A 138 22.15 7.56 20.39
CA LYS A 138 22.94 6.33 20.12
C LYS A 138 23.65 5.84 21.36
N LYS A 139 24.16 6.75 22.19
CA LYS A 139 24.84 6.42 23.43
C LYS A 139 23.84 5.84 24.42
N GLU A 140 22.71 6.54 24.63
CA GLU A 140 21.60 6.07 25.48
C GLU A 140 21.06 4.69 25.03
N PHE A 141 20.91 4.49 23.70
CA PHE A 141 20.50 3.20 23.16
C PHE A 141 21.53 2.09 23.37
N LEU A 142 22.83 2.37 23.21
CA LEU A 142 23.89 1.41 23.46
C LEU A 142 24.04 1.09 24.94
N GLU A 143 23.83 2.06 25.82
CA GLU A 143 23.82 1.85 27.28
C GLU A 143 22.64 0.97 27.68
N ALA A 144 21.43 1.26 27.18
CA ALA A 144 20.25 0.43 27.42
C ALA A 144 20.39 -0.99 26.86
N LEU A 145 21.01 -1.16 25.67
CA LEU A 145 21.34 -2.48 25.13
C LEU A 145 22.36 -3.22 25.99
N SER A 146 23.38 -2.51 26.52
CA SER A 146 24.39 -3.09 27.39
C SER A 146 23.80 -3.53 28.74
N GLU A 147 22.86 -2.76 29.27
CA GLU A 147 22.12 -3.08 30.49
C GLU A 147 21.20 -4.29 30.28
N ALA A 148 20.42 -4.30 29.23
CA ALA A 148 19.59 -5.45 28.85
C ALA A 148 20.42 -6.71 28.54
N ALA A 149 21.63 -6.55 27.97
CA ALA A 149 22.55 -7.67 27.72
C ALA A 149 23.12 -8.26 29.00
N LYS A 150 23.29 -7.46 30.06
CA LYS A 150 23.70 -7.99 31.40
C LYS A 150 22.56 -8.81 32.00
N ASP A 151 21.34 -8.32 31.93
CA ASP A 151 20.16 -9.05 32.43
C ASP A 151 19.91 -10.35 31.64
N ILE A 152 20.14 -10.33 30.31
CA ILE A 152 20.03 -11.52 29.43
C ILE A 152 21.22 -12.49 29.66
N GLY A 153 22.41 -11.97 30.03
CA GLY A 153 23.61 -12.78 30.28
C GLY A 153 23.48 -13.71 31.50
N GLU A 154 22.50 -13.46 32.39
CA GLU A 154 22.15 -14.33 33.51
C GLU A 154 21.12 -15.41 33.13
N LEU A 155 20.47 -15.28 31.95
CA LEU A 155 19.51 -16.25 31.46
C LEU A 155 20.22 -17.35 30.64
N SER A 156 19.94 -18.60 30.98
CA SER A 156 20.43 -19.72 30.18
C SER A 156 19.80 -19.72 28.79
N GLU A 157 20.51 -20.25 27.79
CA GLU A 157 19.98 -20.37 26.41
C GLU A 157 18.67 -21.15 26.37
N GLU A 158 18.49 -22.11 27.30
CA GLU A 158 17.26 -22.90 27.44
C GLU A 158 16.09 -22.05 27.93
N GLU A 159 16.30 -21.09 28.82
CA GLU A 159 15.27 -20.16 29.33
C GLU A 159 14.84 -19.19 28.24
N ILE A 160 15.79 -18.68 27.47
CA ILE A 160 15.51 -17.81 26.31
C ILE A 160 14.66 -18.56 25.27
N GLN A 161 15.04 -19.79 24.93
CA GLN A 161 14.29 -20.60 24.00
C GLN A 161 12.89 -20.98 24.50
N ARG A 162 12.75 -21.25 25.80
CA ARG A 162 11.46 -21.53 26.43
C ARG A 162 10.53 -20.33 26.38
N THR A 163 11.03 -19.14 26.69
CA THR A 163 10.27 -17.87 26.62
C THR A 163 9.84 -17.53 25.20
N ILE A 164 10.72 -17.72 24.20
CA ILE A 164 10.38 -17.51 22.79
C ILE A 164 9.29 -18.50 22.33
N ARG A 165 9.34 -19.75 22.80
CA ARG A 165 8.38 -20.78 22.44
C ARG A 165 7.01 -20.50 23.05
N SER A 166 6.92 -20.13 24.34
CA SER A 166 5.67 -19.76 25.00
C SER A 166 5.02 -18.54 24.35
N TYR A 167 5.80 -17.50 24.02
CA TYR A 167 5.29 -16.30 23.33
C TYR A 167 4.74 -16.60 21.92
N ARG A 168 5.34 -17.57 21.22
CA ARG A 168 4.85 -18.02 19.90
C ARG A 168 3.59 -18.87 20.02
N GLU A 169 3.42 -19.62 21.08
CA GLU A 169 2.24 -20.44 21.36
C GLU A 169 1.06 -19.57 21.75
N GLU A 170 1.23 -18.58 22.62
CA GLU A 170 0.20 -17.59 22.99
C GLU A 170 -0.35 -16.83 21.77
N ARG A 171 0.51 -16.47 20.81
CA ARG A 171 0.07 -15.81 19.56
C ARG A 171 -0.59 -16.73 18.54
N ARG A 172 -0.55 -18.05 18.73
CA ARG A 172 -1.19 -19.02 17.84
C ARG A 172 -2.55 -19.49 18.31
N MET A 173 -2.97 -19.13 19.52
CA MET A 173 -4.33 -19.38 19.99
C MET A 173 -5.26 -18.31 19.39
N PRO A 174 -6.17 -18.63 18.48
CA PRO A 174 -7.26 -17.73 18.10
C PRO A 174 -8.25 -17.64 19.25
N GLU A 175 -8.71 -16.41 19.57
CA GLU A 175 -9.90 -16.19 20.37
C GLU A 175 -11.14 -16.75 19.67
#